data_d5d6f27adb743dd3c4a066c453e78712
#
_entry.id   d5d6f27adb743dd3c4a066c453e78712
#
_cell.length_a   1.000
_cell.length_b   1.000
_cell.length_c   1.000
_cell.angle_alpha   90.00
_cell.angle_beta   90.00
_cell.angle_gamma   90.00
#
_symmetry.space_group_name_H-M   'P 1'
#
loop_
_entity.id
_entity.type
_entity.pdbx_description
1 polymer ?
#
loop_
_entity_poly.entity_id
_entity_poly.type
_entity_poly.pdbx_seq_one_letter_code
_entity_poly.pdbx_strand_id
1 'polypeptide(L)'
;MDVNGDRLRSDIETNATFGAIDAEAGRGRTALTGTPPNRRGREYLVDRLEAAGLAVRVDAVGNVAGRWVPDGVAPDTPAVATGSHLDSVPRGGIFDGPLGVYAALEAVRAVQGSDVEPARPIEVVCFTEEEGQRFAEGLLGSSVAAGEQSVEAALRLADDDGTTLDTALTEIGFRGEGRLDAREWDAWIELHVEQNDRLEAAGVPVGVVTTITGITHCEVVVEGETDHAGATSMADRDDALAAASEFVLDVESAAREATTADDTAVGTVGRLAVEPNATNVVPGRVGMGLDVRSTEYATMNAIVERARASLARITRERDVTTGFERSFDLRPTPMSERCRETPHTACTAVGIEPLAMHSGAAHDTMYVASATDAGLLFAPSRDGASHSPREWTDWADCTAATRVLAETVAALST
;
A
#
# COMPACT_ATOMS: atom_id res chain seq x y z
N MET A 1 -1.26 -25.24 -12.62
CA MET A 1 -1.20 -25.46 -11.16
C MET A 1 -2.59 -25.72 -10.61
N ASP A 2 -2.72 -26.68 -9.69
CA ASP A 2 -3.99 -26.99 -9.02
C ASP A 2 -4.10 -26.20 -7.72
N VAL A 3 -4.77 -25.06 -7.75
CA VAL A 3 -5.03 -24.18 -6.61
C VAL A 3 -6.33 -24.56 -5.94
N ASN A 4 -6.29 -24.76 -4.62
CA ASN A 4 -7.47 -25.11 -3.84
C ASN A 4 -8.19 -23.83 -3.34
N GLY A 5 -9.16 -23.33 -4.11
CA GLY A 5 -9.93 -22.13 -3.80
C GLY A 5 -10.72 -22.22 -2.49
N ASP A 6 -11.20 -23.41 -2.07
CA ASP A 6 -11.91 -23.59 -0.80
C ASP A 6 -10.96 -23.43 0.39
N ARG A 7 -9.70 -23.90 0.29
CA ARG A 7 -8.69 -23.73 1.31
C ARG A 7 -8.27 -22.27 1.41
N LEU A 8 -8.00 -21.60 0.29
CA LEU A 8 -7.72 -20.16 0.24
C LEU A 8 -8.85 -19.37 0.93
N ARG A 9 -10.09 -19.63 0.55
CA ARG A 9 -11.25 -19.00 1.16
C ARG A 9 -11.31 -19.25 2.67
N SER A 10 -11.12 -20.49 3.11
CA SER A 10 -11.14 -20.85 4.54
C SER A 10 -10.06 -20.11 5.33
N ASP A 11 -8.85 -19.96 4.76
CA ASP A 11 -7.75 -19.25 5.41
C ASP A 11 -8.07 -17.74 5.54
N ILE A 12 -8.57 -17.09 4.49
CA ILE A 12 -8.99 -15.67 4.52
C ILE A 12 -10.19 -15.47 5.47
N GLU A 13 -11.22 -16.31 5.41
CA GLU A 13 -12.40 -16.19 6.28
C GLU A 13 -12.05 -16.42 7.75
N THR A 14 -11.10 -17.31 8.06
CA THR A 14 -10.60 -17.51 9.42
C THR A 14 -9.84 -16.27 9.90
N ASN A 15 -8.93 -15.74 9.08
CA ASN A 15 -8.20 -14.51 9.39
C ASN A 15 -9.16 -13.33 9.64
N ALA A 16 -10.24 -13.24 8.88
CA ALA A 16 -11.26 -12.20 9.02
C ALA A 16 -11.98 -12.22 10.38
N THR A 17 -11.93 -13.33 11.13
CA THR A 17 -12.50 -13.41 12.49
C THR A 17 -11.64 -12.69 13.52
N PHE A 18 -10.35 -12.47 13.23
CA PHE A 18 -9.43 -11.79 14.13
C PHE A 18 -9.60 -10.27 14.00
N GLY A 19 -10.24 -9.67 15.00
CA GLY A 19 -10.60 -8.24 14.97
C GLY A 19 -11.87 -7.94 14.20
N ALA A 20 -12.72 -8.94 13.92
CA ALA A 20 -14.02 -8.74 13.27
C ALA A 20 -14.83 -7.65 13.98
N ILE A 21 -15.49 -6.82 13.19
CA ILE A 21 -16.33 -5.72 13.65
C ILE A 21 -17.75 -5.87 13.14
N ASP A 22 -18.70 -5.30 13.89
CA ASP A 22 -20.07 -5.15 13.40
C ASP A 22 -20.12 -4.06 12.32
N ALA A 23 -20.67 -4.40 11.16
CA ALA A 23 -20.85 -3.50 10.03
C ALA A 23 -22.29 -3.62 9.50
N GLU A 24 -22.87 -2.49 9.06
CA GLU A 24 -24.22 -2.47 8.46
C GLU A 24 -24.26 -3.21 7.12
N ALA A 25 -23.14 -3.23 6.40
CA ALA A 25 -22.97 -3.93 5.14
C ALA A 25 -21.54 -4.48 5.02
N GLY A 26 -21.41 -5.67 4.41
CA GLY A 26 -20.13 -6.32 4.18
C GLY A 26 -19.54 -7.01 5.41
N ARG A 27 -18.22 -7.20 5.39
CA ARG A 27 -17.44 -7.86 6.46
C ARG A 27 -16.20 -7.02 6.73
N GLY A 28 -16.01 -6.59 7.97
CA GLY A 28 -14.87 -5.77 8.31
C GLY A 28 -14.08 -6.29 9.51
N ARG A 29 -12.85 -5.84 9.60
CA ARG A 29 -11.95 -6.11 10.73
C ARG A 29 -11.13 -4.88 11.11
N THR A 30 -10.59 -4.91 12.31
CA THR A 30 -9.56 -3.97 12.77
C THR A 30 -8.44 -4.79 13.41
N ALA A 31 -7.28 -4.82 12.78
CA ALA A 31 -6.13 -5.61 13.19
C ALA A 31 -4.84 -4.78 13.11
N LEU A 32 -4.79 -3.69 13.90
CA LEU A 32 -3.62 -2.81 13.94
C LEU A 32 -2.39 -3.56 14.46
N THR A 33 -1.23 -3.22 13.94
CA THR A 33 0.05 -3.83 14.33
C THR A 33 0.26 -3.82 15.86
N GLY A 34 0.71 -4.95 16.40
CA GLY A 34 0.97 -5.11 17.84
C GLY A 34 -0.26 -5.22 18.71
N THR A 35 -1.47 -5.40 18.14
CA THR A 35 -2.71 -5.63 18.91
C THR A 35 -3.06 -7.12 19.04
N PRO A 36 -3.93 -7.51 19.99
CA PRO A 36 -4.36 -8.90 20.12
C PRO A 36 -4.99 -9.51 18.85
N PRO A 37 -5.81 -8.79 18.03
CA PRO A 37 -6.24 -9.28 16.73
C PRO A 37 -5.07 -9.56 15.77
N ASN A 38 -4.11 -8.65 15.65
CA ASN A 38 -2.91 -8.83 14.82
C ASN A 38 -2.08 -10.04 15.28
N ARG A 39 -1.89 -10.21 16.59
CA ARG A 39 -1.25 -11.40 17.18
C ARG A 39 -1.91 -12.69 16.69
N ARG A 40 -3.24 -12.81 16.81
CA ARG A 40 -3.97 -14.03 16.41
C ARG A 40 -3.85 -14.32 14.92
N GLY A 41 -3.88 -13.28 14.07
CA GLY A 41 -3.66 -13.43 12.63
C GLY A 41 -2.27 -13.97 12.31
N ARG A 42 -1.24 -13.44 12.99
CA ARG A 42 0.15 -13.90 12.85
C ARG A 42 0.36 -15.32 13.38
N GLU A 43 -0.18 -15.67 14.55
CA GLU A 43 -0.14 -17.04 15.10
C GLU A 43 -0.80 -18.02 14.12
N TYR A 44 -1.98 -17.67 13.58
CA TYR A 44 -2.65 -18.49 12.58
C TYR A 44 -1.80 -18.66 11.32
N LEU A 45 -1.19 -17.59 10.80
CA LEU A 45 -0.29 -17.69 9.64
C LEU A 45 0.89 -18.62 9.90
N VAL A 46 1.57 -18.49 11.05
CA VAL A 46 2.69 -19.36 11.44
C VAL A 46 2.25 -20.82 11.42
N ASP A 47 1.14 -21.17 12.07
CA ASP A 47 0.60 -22.53 12.08
C ASP A 47 0.33 -23.06 10.67
N ARG A 48 -0.17 -22.18 9.76
CA ARG A 48 -0.47 -22.56 8.37
C ARG A 48 0.78 -22.76 7.53
N LEU A 49 1.82 -21.93 7.73
CA LEU A 49 3.12 -22.07 7.07
C LEU A 49 3.81 -23.37 7.51
N GLU A 50 3.89 -23.62 8.82
CA GLU A 50 4.48 -24.84 9.37
C GLU A 50 3.73 -26.11 8.90
N ALA A 51 2.39 -26.08 8.89
CA ALA A 51 1.57 -27.18 8.39
C ALA A 51 1.78 -27.47 6.90
N ALA A 52 2.24 -26.49 6.13
CA ALA A 52 2.62 -26.63 4.72
C ALA A 52 4.11 -27.02 4.55
N GLY A 53 4.85 -27.27 5.65
CA GLY A 53 6.24 -27.69 5.62
C GLY A 53 7.25 -26.57 5.38
N LEU A 54 6.88 -25.32 5.60
CA LEU A 54 7.79 -24.19 5.49
C LEU A 54 8.52 -23.95 6.82
N ALA A 55 9.81 -23.63 6.75
CA ALA A 55 10.58 -23.19 7.90
C ALA A 55 10.26 -21.72 8.19
N VAL A 56 9.69 -21.43 9.35
CA VAL A 56 9.24 -20.09 9.73
C VAL A 56 10.34 -19.34 10.47
N ARG A 57 10.49 -18.04 10.15
CA ARG A 57 11.31 -17.07 10.88
C ARG A 57 10.54 -15.77 11.06
N VAL A 58 10.83 -15.08 12.16
CA VAL A 58 10.32 -13.73 12.45
C VAL A 58 11.52 -12.81 12.64
N ASP A 59 11.53 -11.68 11.96
CA ASP A 59 12.61 -10.71 12.08
C ASP A 59 12.39 -9.71 13.21
N ALA A 60 13.37 -8.84 13.42
CA ALA A 60 13.35 -7.87 14.52
C ALA A 60 12.20 -6.89 14.48
N VAL A 61 11.65 -6.55 13.31
CA VAL A 61 10.50 -5.66 13.18
C VAL A 61 9.18 -6.42 12.99
N GLY A 62 9.21 -7.75 13.24
CA GLY A 62 8.02 -8.59 13.24
C GLY A 62 7.58 -9.07 11.86
N ASN A 63 8.35 -8.87 10.79
CA ASN A 63 8.06 -9.53 9.52
C ASN A 63 8.13 -11.05 9.70
N VAL A 64 7.15 -11.77 9.17
CA VAL A 64 7.08 -13.22 9.21
C VAL A 64 7.44 -13.77 7.83
N ALA A 65 8.36 -14.72 7.77
CA ALA A 65 8.71 -15.42 6.53
C ALA A 65 8.67 -16.93 6.73
N GLY A 66 8.01 -17.63 5.79
CA GLY A 66 8.02 -19.09 5.70
C GLY A 66 8.76 -19.54 4.44
N ARG A 67 9.86 -20.28 4.61
CA ARG A 67 10.73 -20.71 3.51
C ARG A 67 10.56 -22.19 3.21
N TRP A 68 10.25 -22.55 1.99
CA TRP A 68 10.30 -23.90 1.48
C TRP A 68 11.52 -24.06 0.57
N VAL A 69 12.32 -25.09 0.87
CA VAL A 69 13.50 -25.46 0.08
C VAL A 69 13.19 -26.79 -0.63
N PRO A 70 13.10 -26.79 -1.97
CA PRO A 70 12.91 -28.03 -2.73
C PRO A 70 14.07 -29.01 -2.55
N ASP A 71 13.81 -30.31 -2.73
CA ASP A 71 14.84 -31.35 -2.66
C ASP A 71 15.98 -31.08 -3.65
N GLY A 72 17.21 -31.16 -3.18
CA GLY A 72 18.41 -30.94 -3.99
C GLY A 72 18.81 -29.47 -4.20
N VAL A 73 18.02 -28.52 -3.72
CA VAL A 73 18.35 -27.08 -3.78
C VAL A 73 19.13 -26.68 -2.52
N ALA A 74 20.19 -25.87 -2.69
CA ALA A 74 20.96 -25.38 -1.56
C ALA A 74 20.12 -24.36 -0.75
N PRO A 75 20.09 -24.44 0.59
CA PRO A 75 19.23 -23.57 1.42
C PRO A 75 19.56 -22.08 1.32
N ASP A 76 20.78 -21.71 0.92
CA ASP A 76 21.26 -20.35 0.75
C ASP A 76 21.07 -19.79 -0.68
N THR A 77 20.47 -20.58 -1.58
CA THR A 77 20.08 -20.10 -2.91
C THR A 77 19.10 -18.95 -2.77
N PRO A 78 19.24 -17.83 -3.54
CA PRO A 78 18.26 -16.74 -3.55
C PRO A 78 16.84 -17.26 -3.85
N ALA A 79 15.88 -16.92 -2.98
CA ALA A 79 14.50 -17.39 -3.09
C ALA A 79 13.67 -16.54 -4.06
N VAL A 80 12.65 -17.14 -4.64
CA VAL A 80 11.51 -16.37 -5.14
C VAL A 80 10.59 -16.10 -3.96
N ALA A 81 10.39 -14.83 -3.62
CA ALA A 81 9.55 -14.41 -2.50
C ALA A 81 8.19 -13.90 -2.99
N THR A 82 7.16 -14.13 -2.20
CA THR A 82 5.79 -13.69 -2.47
C THR A 82 5.03 -13.49 -1.17
N GLY A 83 4.10 -12.55 -1.13
CA GLY A 83 3.34 -12.25 0.09
C GLY A 83 2.67 -10.90 0.04
N SER A 84 2.38 -10.34 1.21
CA SER A 84 1.79 -9.03 1.46
C SER A 84 1.80 -8.74 2.97
N HIS A 85 0.72 -8.22 3.56
CA HIS A 85 0.60 -7.88 4.98
C HIS A 85 -0.66 -8.49 5.65
N LEU A 86 -0.75 -8.44 6.99
CA LEU A 86 -1.93 -8.87 7.75
C LEU A 86 -2.47 -7.79 8.71
N ASP A 87 -1.84 -6.64 8.84
CA ASP A 87 -2.46 -5.50 9.50
C ASP A 87 -3.61 -4.93 8.64
N SER A 88 -4.37 -4.00 9.18
CA SER A 88 -5.48 -3.37 8.46
C SER A 88 -5.69 -1.96 8.98
N VAL A 89 -6.27 -1.10 8.14
CA VAL A 89 -6.87 0.15 8.62
C VAL A 89 -7.98 -0.13 9.65
N PRO A 90 -8.33 0.83 10.52
CA PRO A 90 -9.51 0.73 11.36
C PRO A 90 -10.76 0.52 10.50
N ARG A 91 -11.57 -0.50 10.83
CA ARG A 91 -12.78 -0.88 10.08
C ARG A 91 -12.50 -1.21 8.60
N GLY A 92 -11.34 -1.78 8.31
CA GLY A 92 -10.95 -2.23 6.97
C GLY A 92 -11.71 -3.46 6.49
N GLY A 93 -11.42 -3.89 5.27
CA GLY A 93 -11.97 -5.10 4.65
C GLY A 93 -11.32 -6.39 5.13
N ILE A 94 -11.62 -7.48 4.45
CA ILE A 94 -11.09 -8.82 4.80
C ILE A 94 -10.08 -9.35 3.77
N PHE A 95 -9.95 -8.69 2.62
CA PHE A 95 -9.09 -9.14 1.52
C PHE A 95 -7.79 -8.34 1.43
N ASP A 96 -7.84 -7.06 1.79
CA ASP A 96 -6.72 -6.12 1.78
C ASP A 96 -5.57 -6.63 2.67
N GLY A 97 -4.46 -7.02 2.01
CA GLY A 97 -3.34 -7.73 2.59
C GLY A 97 -3.53 -9.26 2.71
N PRO A 98 -4.56 -9.79 3.42
CA PRO A 98 -4.75 -11.23 3.59
C PRO A 98 -4.89 -12.02 2.28
N LEU A 99 -5.46 -11.43 1.22
CA LEU A 99 -5.50 -12.11 -0.07
C LEU A 99 -4.09 -12.46 -0.54
N GLY A 100 -3.16 -11.49 -0.51
CA GLY A 100 -1.78 -11.70 -0.94
C GLY A 100 -1.03 -12.73 -0.12
N VAL A 101 -1.16 -12.67 1.21
CA VAL A 101 -0.48 -13.60 2.13
C VAL A 101 -0.98 -15.04 1.95
N TYR A 102 -2.30 -15.25 1.93
CA TYR A 102 -2.86 -16.62 1.82
C TYR A 102 -2.82 -17.16 0.39
N ALA A 103 -2.86 -16.28 -0.63
CA ALA A 103 -2.60 -16.67 -2.01
C ALA A 103 -1.15 -17.13 -2.20
N ALA A 104 -0.19 -16.44 -1.60
CA ALA A 104 1.22 -16.84 -1.59
C ALA A 104 1.43 -18.24 -0.98
N LEU A 105 0.81 -18.49 0.18
CA LEU A 105 0.86 -19.81 0.82
C LEU A 105 0.19 -20.87 -0.05
N GLU A 106 -0.95 -20.57 -0.66
CA GLU A 106 -1.65 -21.50 -1.55
C GLU A 106 -0.87 -21.77 -2.84
N ALA A 107 -0.18 -20.74 -3.37
CA ALA A 107 0.71 -20.90 -4.52
C ALA A 107 1.86 -21.87 -4.22
N VAL A 108 2.51 -21.75 -3.04
CA VAL A 108 3.55 -22.72 -2.61
C VAL A 108 2.98 -24.13 -2.55
N ARG A 109 1.80 -24.34 -1.96
CA ARG A 109 1.15 -25.66 -1.89
C ARG A 109 0.83 -26.22 -3.26
N ALA A 110 0.42 -25.38 -4.20
CA ALA A 110 0.15 -25.77 -5.58
C ALA A 110 1.43 -26.21 -6.31
N VAL A 111 2.55 -25.49 -6.09
CA VAL A 111 3.87 -25.87 -6.62
C VAL A 111 4.35 -27.17 -6.03
N GLN A 112 4.25 -27.36 -4.69
CA GLN A 112 4.60 -28.60 -4.01
C GLN A 112 3.82 -29.82 -4.51
N GLY A 113 2.56 -29.62 -4.92
CA GLY A 113 1.69 -30.68 -5.43
C GLY A 113 1.80 -30.92 -6.95
N SER A 114 2.69 -30.21 -7.65
CA SER A 114 2.87 -30.29 -9.10
C SER A 114 4.09 -31.11 -9.51
N ASP A 115 4.26 -31.35 -10.81
CA ASP A 115 5.44 -31.99 -11.40
C ASP A 115 6.59 -30.97 -11.67
N VAL A 116 6.45 -29.72 -11.25
CA VAL A 116 7.51 -28.71 -11.39
C VAL A 116 8.61 -28.96 -10.37
N GLU A 117 9.85 -28.91 -10.83
CA GLU A 117 11.05 -29.05 -9.99
C GLU A 117 11.72 -27.65 -9.87
N PRO A 118 11.39 -26.86 -8.82
CA PRO A 118 12.01 -25.55 -8.66
C PRO A 118 13.52 -25.68 -8.39
N ALA A 119 14.32 -24.85 -9.01
CA ALA A 119 15.75 -24.71 -8.80
C ALA A 119 16.10 -23.71 -7.69
N ARG A 120 15.08 -23.03 -7.13
CA ARG A 120 15.21 -22.02 -6.07
C ARG A 120 14.21 -22.27 -4.94
N PRO A 121 14.55 -21.90 -3.70
CA PRO A 121 13.56 -21.86 -2.62
C PRO A 121 12.42 -20.88 -2.94
N ILE A 122 11.25 -21.14 -2.35
CA ILE A 122 10.13 -20.20 -2.38
C ILE A 122 9.87 -19.71 -0.96
N GLU A 123 9.66 -18.40 -0.79
CA GLU A 123 9.47 -17.79 0.52
C GLU A 123 8.15 -16.99 0.56
N VAL A 124 7.27 -17.34 1.51
CA VAL A 124 6.04 -16.60 1.79
C VAL A 124 6.36 -15.56 2.85
N VAL A 125 6.05 -14.29 2.59
CA VAL A 125 6.36 -13.16 3.47
C VAL A 125 5.09 -12.43 3.89
N CYS A 126 5.03 -12.07 5.17
CA CYS A 126 4.03 -11.16 5.71
C CYS A 126 4.75 -9.98 6.36
N PHE A 127 4.63 -8.82 5.75
CA PHE A 127 5.23 -7.59 6.26
C PHE A 127 4.45 -7.00 7.44
N THR A 128 5.09 -6.13 8.18
CA THR A 128 4.58 -5.47 9.38
C THR A 128 4.26 -4.02 9.07
N GLU A 129 3.09 -3.52 9.51
CA GLU A 129 2.68 -2.11 9.46
C GLU A 129 2.73 -1.55 8.03
N GLU A 130 2.10 -2.26 7.08
CA GLU A 130 1.98 -1.78 5.71
C GLU A 130 1.05 -0.57 5.66
N GLU A 131 -0.07 -0.63 6.36
CA GLU A 131 -1.16 0.34 6.39
C GLU A 131 -0.82 1.66 7.12
N GLY A 132 0.27 1.68 7.91
CA GLY A 132 0.74 2.89 8.57
C GLY A 132 -0.20 3.48 9.61
N GLN A 133 -1.01 2.64 10.25
CA GLN A 133 -2.07 3.14 11.13
C GLN A 133 -1.63 3.38 12.58
N ARG A 134 -0.44 2.93 12.95
CA ARG A 134 0.00 2.99 14.35
C ARG A 134 1.40 3.52 14.55
N PHE A 135 2.40 3.10 13.79
CA PHE A 135 3.82 3.40 14.06
C PHE A 135 4.54 4.14 12.94
N ALA A 136 4.01 4.18 11.73
CA ALA A 136 4.65 4.77 10.55
C ALA A 136 3.61 5.37 9.60
N GLU A 137 4.08 5.94 8.49
CA GLU A 137 3.21 6.39 7.40
C GLU A 137 2.89 5.27 6.38
N GLY A 138 3.18 4.01 6.73
CA GLY A 138 3.00 2.82 5.90
C GLY A 138 4.29 2.16 5.44
N LEU A 139 4.16 0.92 4.90
CA LEU A 139 5.23 0.14 4.29
C LEU A 139 6.46 -0.09 5.20
N LEU A 140 6.27 -0.11 6.53
CA LEU A 140 7.39 -0.17 7.48
C LEU A 140 8.19 -1.47 7.33
N GLY A 141 7.53 -2.60 7.30
CA GLY A 141 8.18 -3.92 7.24
C GLY A 141 9.02 -4.10 5.98
N SER A 142 8.47 -3.70 4.83
CA SER A 142 9.15 -3.76 3.54
C SER A 142 10.28 -2.75 3.42
N SER A 143 10.13 -1.52 3.97
CA SER A 143 11.21 -0.52 3.98
C SER A 143 12.43 -1.00 4.76
N VAL A 144 12.21 -1.69 5.90
CA VAL A 144 13.29 -2.31 6.67
C VAL A 144 13.91 -3.48 5.89
N ALA A 145 13.10 -4.34 5.28
CA ALA A 145 13.60 -5.47 4.49
C ALA A 145 14.43 -5.00 3.28
N ALA A 146 14.04 -3.92 2.61
CA ALA A 146 14.80 -3.31 1.53
C ALA A 146 16.08 -2.59 1.99
N GLY A 147 16.17 -2.25 3.29
CA GLY A 147 17.30 -1.52 3.87
C GLY A 147 17.19 0.00 3.77
N GLU A 148 16.01 0.53 3.41
CA GLU A 148 15.71 1.95 3.36
C GLU A 148 15.55 2.54 4.77
N GLN A 149 15.10 1.71 5.73
CA GLN A 149 15.00 2.06 7.14
C GLN A 149 15.79 1.07 8.01
N SER A 150 16.50 1.57 9.04
CA SER A 150 17.20 0.68 9.96
C SER A 150 16.25 0.05 10.98
N VAL A 151 16.55 -1.18 11.41
CA VAL A 151 15.81 -1.89 12.47
C VAL A 151 15.69 -1.02 13.72
N GLU A 152 16.77 -0.37 14.14
CA GLU A 152 16.80 0.45 15.36
C GLU A 152 15.91 1.69 15.23
N ALA A 153 15.82 2.29 14.05
CA ALA A 153 14.94 3.44 13.81
C ALA A 153 13.48 3.00 13.83
N ALA A 154 13.13 1.90 13.14
CA ALA A 154 11.79 1.34 13.11
C ALA A 154 11.27 0.98 14.51
N LEU A 155 12.08 0.29 15.31
CA LEU A 155 11.71 -0.15 16.67
C LEU A 155 11.46 1.01 17.65
N ARG A 156 12.02 2.21 17.38
CA ARG A 156 11.80 3.41 18.20
C ARG A 156 10.55 4.20 17.80
N LEU A 157 9.93 3.90 16.68
CA LEU A 157 8.66 4.52 16.31
C LEU A 157 7.62 4.24 17.40
N ALA A 158 6.86 5.25 17.75
CA ALA A 158 5.86 5.17 18.82
C ALA A 158 4.50 5.63 18.30
N ASP A 159 3.46 5.02 18.84
CA ASP A 159 2.09 5.45 18.61
C ASP A 159 1.74 6.72 19.44
N ASP A 160 0.52 7.21 19.27
CA ASP A 160 0.02 8.41 19.96
C ASP A 160 0.00 8.27 21.49
N ASP A 161 -0.04 7.05 22.02
CA ASP A 161 0.02 6.75 23.46
C ASP A 161 1.47 6.59 23.97
N GLY A 162 2.47 6.70 23.09
CA GLY A 162 3.88 6.57 23.41
C GLY A 162 4.38 5.11 23.50
N THR A 163 3.58 4.13 23.08
CA THR A 163 4.01 2.73 22.99
C THR A 163 4.90 2.57 21.76
N THR A 164 6.13 2.06 21.94
CA THR A 164 7.03 1.82 20.81
C THR A 164 6.68 0.53 20.06
N LEU A 165 7.08 0.44 18.79
CA LEU A 165 6.95 -0.78 18.00
C LEU A 165 7.66 -1.96 18.69
N ASP A 166 8.86 -1.73 19.26
CA ASP A 166 9.61 -2.73 20.03
C ASP A 166 8.77 -3.30 21.19
N THR A 167 8.13 -2.43 21.96
CA THR A 167 7.26 -2.82 23.08
C THR A 167 6.05 -3.61 22.57
N ALA A 168 5.34 -3.08 21.58
CA ALA A 168 4.12 -3.70 21.05
C ALA A 168 4.38 -5.10 20.46
N LEU A 169 5.48 -5.26 19.70
CA LEU A 169 5.86 -6.56 19.14
C LEU A 169 6.31 -7.54 20.23
N THR A 170 7.00 -7.07 21.27
CA THR A 170 7.39 -7.90 22.43
C THR A 170 6.17 -8.41 23.18
N GLU A 171 5.18 -7.56 23.43
CA GLU A 171 3.93 -7.91 24.13
C GLU A 171 3.11 -8.98 23.41
N ILE A 172 3.09 -8.94 22.07
CA ILE A 172 2.39 -9.95 21.27
C ILE A 172 3.26 -11.18 20.93
N GLY A 173 4.55 -11.19 21.31
CA GLY A 173 5.46 -12.30 21.08
C GLY A 173 5.99 -12.41 19.64
N PHE A 174 5.96 -11.32 18.87
CA PHE A 174 6.44 -11.26 17.48
C PHE A 174 7.64 -10.32 17.30
N ARG A 175 8.33 -9.97 18.37
CA ARG A 175 9.64 -9.33 18.33
C ARG A 175 10.69 -10.42 18.12
N GLY A 176 11.08 -10.65 16.85
CA GLY A 176 12.09 -11.65 16.49
C GLY A 176 13.51 -11.09 16.47
N GLU A 177 14.39 -11.69 15.67
CA GLU A 177 15.80 -11.35 15.57
C GLU A 177 16.25 -11.11 14.13
N GLY A 178 17.31 -10.32 13.95
CA GLY A 178 17.88 -10.02 12.64
C GLY A 178 16.95 -9.15 11.77
N ARG A 179 17.08 -9.30 10.46
CA ARG A 179 16.30 -8.60 9.44
C ARG A 179 16.02 -9.54 8.28
N LEU A 180 14.81 -9.54 7.74
CA LEU A 180 14.58 -10.04 6.38
C LEU A 180 15.31 -9.13 5.42
N ASP A 181 16.13 -9.67 4.52
CA ASP A 181 16.87 -8.87 3.54
C ASP A 181 16.34 -9.17 2.14
N ALA A 182 15.60 -8.22 1.57
CA ALA A 182 15.02 -8.38 0.23
C ALA A 182 16.08 -8.55 -0.87
N ARG A 183 17.35 -8.19 -0.63
CA ARG A 183 18.47 -8.43 -1.55
C ARG A 183 18.89 -9.90 -1.62
N GLU A 184 18.44 -10.74 -0.69
CA GLU A 184 18.64 -12.18 -0.73
C GLU A 184 17.58 -12.91 -1.58
N TRP A 185 16.58 -12.18 -2.12
CA TRP A 185 15.59 -12.72 -3.04
C TRP A 185 16.04 -12.57 -4.49
N ASP A 186 15.71 -13.56 -5.32
CA ASP A 186 15.90 -13.53 -6.77
C ASP A 186 14.81 -12.71 -7.48
N ALA A 187 13.59 -12.78 -6.93
CA ALA A 187 12.44 -12.03 -7.38
C ALA A 187 11.38 -11.93 -6.27
N TRP A 188 10.53 -10.90 -6.39
CA TRP A 188 9.35 -10.69 -5.55
C TRP A 188 8.10 -10.55 -6.40
N ILE A 189 7.02 -11.26 -6.03
CA ILE A 189 5.69 -11.07 -6.63
C ILE A 189 4.66 -10.93 -5.52
N GLU A 190 3.94 -9.81 -5.50
CA GLU A 190 2.80 -9.58 -4.62
C GLU A 190 1.50 -9.77 -5.39
N LEU A 191 0.49 -10.39 -4.78
CA LEU A 191 -0.90 -10.35 -5.22
C LEU A 191 -1.68 -9.48 -4.22
N HIS A 192 -2.46 -8.54 -4.74
CA HIS A 192 -3.29 -7.66 -3.91
C HIS A 192 -4.68 -7.45 -4.52
N VAL A 193 -5.60 -6.84 -3.79
CA VAL A 193 -6.84 -6.31 -4.35
C VAL A 193 -6.55 -5.00 -5.10
N GLU A 194 -7.30 -4.73 -6.18
CA GLU A 194 -7.04 -3.56 -7.03
C GLU A 194 -7.29 -2.22 -6.33
N GLN A 195 -8.25 -2.17 -5.41
CA GLN A 195 -8.71 -0.96 -4.71
C GLN A 195 -9.29 0.11 -5.68
N ASN A 196 -9.69 -0.34 -6.87
CA ASN A 196 -10.34 0.45 -7.91
C ASN A 196 -11.29 -0.46 -8.71
N ASP A 197 -12.10 0.07 -9.64
CA ASP A 197 -13.12 -0.63 -10.41
C ASP A 197 -12.70 -1.02 -11.84
N ARG A 198 -11.44 -0.82 -12.23
CA ARG A 198 -10.98 -1.02 -13.63
C ARG A 198 -11.05 -2.47 -14.08
N LEU A 199 -10.65 -3.41 -13.22
CA LEU A 199 -10.75 -4.84 -13.52
C LEU A 199 -12.20 -5.31 -13.60
N GLU A 200 -13.04 -4.85 -12.65
CA GLU A 200 -14.48 -5.13 -12.67
C GLU A 200 -15.13 -4.56 -13.94
N ALA A 201 -14.86 -3.29 -14.27
CA ALA A 201 -15.37 -2.64 -15.47
C ALA A 201 -14.90 -3.34 -16.78
N ALA A 202 -13.69 -3.88 -16.79
CA ALA A 202 -13.15 -4.63 -17.91
C ALA A 202 -13.65 -6.10 -17.96
N GLY A 203 -14.22 -6.62 -16.87
CA GLY A 203 -14.60 -8.03 -16.73
C GLY A 203 -13.41 -8.99 -16.74
N VAL A 204 -12.26 -8.54 -16.21
CA VAL A 204 -10.98 -9.28 -16.22
C VAL A 204 -10.59 -9.67 -14.80
N PRO A 205 -10.28 -10.95 -14.52
CA PRO A 205 -10.01 -11.43 -13.16
C PRO A 205 -8.60 -11.11 -12.65
N VAL A 206 -7.67 -10.64 -13.51
CA VAL A 206 -6.27 -10.38 -13.14
C VAL A 206 -5.73 -9.13 -13.81
N GLY A 207 -5.15 -8.25 -13.00
CA GLY A 207 -4.33 -7.13 -13.45
C GLY A 207 -2.84 -7.44 -13.29
N VAL A 208 -2.03 -7.05 -14.30
CA VAL A 208 -0.56 -7.03 -14.18
C VAL A 208 -0.12 -5.59 -14.06
N VAL A 209 0.45 -5.23 -12.92
CA VAL A 209 0.85 -3.85 -12.66
C VAL A 209 2.15 -3.53 -13.39
N THR A 210 2.14 -2.41 -14.10
CA THR A 210 3.32 -1.90 -14.83
C THR A 210 4.16 -0.97 -13.97
N THR A 211 3.49 -0.12 -13.18
CA THR A 211 4.12 0.89 -12.32
C THR A 211 3.20 1.15 -11.12
N ILE A 212 3.76 1.25 -9.93
CA ILE A 212 3.07 1.79 -8.76
C ILE A 212 3.29 3.30 -8.78
N THR A 213 2.22 4.10 -8.64
CA THR A 213 2.30 5.56 -8.67
C THR A 213 3.18 6.08 -7.54
N GLY A 214 3.94 7.13 -7.83
CA GLY A 214 4.58 7.92 -6.80
C GLY A 214 3.55 8.72 -6.01
N ILE A 215 3.89 9.08 -4.79
CA ILE A 215 3.05 9.84 -3.87
C ILE A 215 3.85 10.99 -3.29
N THR A 216 3.30 12.20 -3.35
CA THR A 216 3.86 13.37 -2.68
C THR A 216 2.79 14.02 -1.82
N HIS A 217 3.10 14.22 -0.54
CA HIS A 217 2.29 15.05 0.36
C HIS A 217 2.97 16.39 0.60
N CYS A 218 2.15 17.45 0.63
CA CYS A 218 2.65 18.77 1.00
C CYS A 218 1.75 19.43 2.05
N GLU A 219 2.39 20.06 3.01
CA GLU A 219 1.76 20.92 4.00
C GLU A 219 1.80 22.36 3.50
N VAL A 220 0.64 23.01 3.49
CA VAL A 220 0.49 24.39 3.01
C VAL A 220 -0.20 25.21 4.07
N VAL A 221 0.33 26.40 4.33
CA VAL A 221 -0.25 27.36 5.25
C VAL A 221 -0.41 28.70 4.55
N VAL A 222 -1.57 29.32 4.75
CA VAL A 222 -1.85 30.71 4.36
C VAL A 222 -2.19 31.49 5.61
N GLU A 223 -1.49 32.60 5.83
CA GLU A 223 -1.70 33.50 6.97
C GLU A 223 -2.07 34.88 6.47
N GLY A 224 -3.17 35.42 6.97
CA GLY A 224 -3.68 36.76 6.79
C GLY A 224 -3.98 37.40 8.14
N GLU A 225 -4.98 38.29 8.21
CA GLU A 225 -5.37 38.98 9.42
C GLU A 225 -6.83 38.71 9.80
N THR A 226 -7.04 38.31 11.06
CA THR A 226 -8.37 38.08 11.61
C THR A 226 -9.04 39.39 11.96
N ASP A 227 -10.26 39.64 11.42
CA ASP A 227 -10.98 40.86 11.67
C ASP A 227 -12.51 40.64 11.62
N HIS A 228 -13.29 41.68 11.94
CA HIS A 228 -14.75 41.62 11.97
C HIS A 228 -15.35 41.62 10.54
N ALA A 229 -16.01 40.54 10.15
CA ALA A 229 -16.52 40.34 8.79
C ALA A 229 -17.49 41.41 8.29
N GLY A 230 -18.20 42.10 9.18
CA GLY A 230 -19.16 43.16 8.82
C GLY A 230 -18.61 44.58 8.93
N ALA A 231 -17.50 44.81 9.65
CA ALA A 231 -16.95 46.13 9.90
C ALA A 231 -15.71 46.45 9.05
N THR A 232 -14.94 45.41 8.65
CA THR A 232 -13.75 45.58 7.83
C THR A 232 -14.09 45.70 6.38
N SER A 233 -13.61 46.77 5.71
CA SER A 233 -13.88 46.98 4.30
C SER A 233 -13.28 45.89 3.44
N MET A 234 -13.84 45.62 2.24
CA MET A 234 -13.32 44.58 1.34
C MET A 234 -11.88 44.84 0.88
N ALA A 235 -11.48 46.12 0.85
CA ALA A 235 -10.15 46.54 0.39
C ALA A 235 -9.06 46.36 1.45
N ASP A 236 -9.47 46.24 2.73
CA ASP A 236 -8.55 46.17 3.88
C ASP A 236 -8.49 44.76 4.50
N ARG A 237 -8.88 43.70 3.72
CA ARG A 237 -8.94 42.33 4.18
C ARG A 237 -7.75 41.50 3.69
N ASP A 238 -7.03 40.92 4.63
CA ASP A 238 -6.03 39.87 4.37
C ASP A 238 -6.67 38.50 4.65
N ASP A 239 -7.64 38.14 3.80
CA ASP A 239 -8.49 36.97 3.99
C ASP A 239 -7.77 35.67 3.57
N ALA A 240 -7.28 34.93 4.56
CA ALA A 240 -6.56 33.68 4.35
C ALA A 240 -7.42 32.60 3.67
N LEU A 241 -8.74 32.55 3.91
CA LEU A 241 -9.61 31.55 3.30
C LEU A 241 -9.92 31.87 1.83
N ALA A 242 -10.11 33.14 1.48
CA ALA A 242 -10.26 33.54 0.11
C ALA A 242 -8.99 33.22 -0.71
N ALA A 243 -7.81 33.49 -0.12
CA ALA A 243 -6.51 33.15 -0.71
C ALA A 243 -6.33 31.61 -0.87
N ALA A 244 -6.64 30.83 0.17
CA ALA A 244 -6.58 29.37 0.14
C ALA A 244 -7.54 28.77 -0.89
N SER A 245 -8.72 29.37 -1.09
CA SER A 245 -9.69 28.91 -2.09
C SER A 245 -9.17 29.04 -3.53
N GLU A 246 -8.42 30.10 -3.83
CA GLU A 246 -7.74 30.23 -5.14
C GLU A 246 -6.67 29.16 -5.31
N PHE A 247 -5.88 28.89 -4.28
CA PHE A 247 -4.87 27.84 -4.31
C PHE A 247 -5.48 26.47 -4.61
N VAL A 248 -6.60 26.11 -3.96
CA VAL A 248 -7.31 24.83 -4.21
C VAL A 248 -7.70 24.69 -5.68
N LEU A 249 -8.27 25.75 -6.28
CA LEU A 249 -8.67 25.76 -7.70
C LEU A 249 -7.46 25.72 -8.64
N ASP A 250 -6.37 26.39 -8.30
CA ASP A 250 -5.14 26.35 -9.10
C ASP A 250 -4.49 24.96 -9.08
N VAL A 251 -4.51 24.27 -7.95
CA VAL A 251 -4.04 22.88 -7.85
C VAL A 251 -4.89 21.95 -8.70
N GLU A 252 -6.23 22.04 -8.61
CA GLU A 252 -7.12 21.26 -9.45
C GLU A 252 -6.86 21.52 -10.94
N SER A 253 -6.71 22.79 -11.33
CA SER A 253 -6.40 23.16 -12.71
C SER A 253 -5.06 22.60 -13.18
N ALA A 254 -4.02 22.65 -12.32
CA ALA A 254 -2.72 22.11 -12.64
C ALA A 254 -2.76 20.58 -12.86
N ALA A 255 -3.47 19.86 -11.98
CA ALA A 255 -3.64 18.42 -12.11
C ALA A 255 -4.44 18.05 -13.37
N ARG A 256 -5.56 18.73 -13.65
CA ARG A 256 -6.36 18.52 -14.88
C ARG A 256 -5.56 18.78 -16.15
N GLU A 257 -4.69 19.78 -16.17
CA GLU A 257 -3.84 20.05 -17.33
C GLU A 257 -2.78 18.95 -17.50
N ALA A 258 -2.22 18.45 -16.40
CA ALA A 258 -1.24 17.37 -16.42
C ALA A 258 -1.81 16.08 -17.04
N THR A 259 -3.12 15.78 -16.85
CA THR A 259 -3.74 14.58 -17.43
C THR A 259 -3.77 14.57 -18.96
N THR A 260 -3.51 15.68 -19.63
CA THR A 260 -3.41 15.71 -21.10
C THR A 260 -2.16 15.01 -21.64
N ALA A 261 -1.11 14.91 -20.84
CA ALA A 261 0.16 14.27 -21.18
C ALA A 261 0.38 12.97 -20.38
N ASP A 262 -0.22 12.86 -19.22
CA ASP A 262 -0.08 11.75 -18.28
C ASP A 262 -1.43 11.52 -17.59
N ASP A 263 -2.20 10.56 -18.08
CA ASP A 263 -3.56 10.25 -17.63
C ASP A 263 -3.61 9.64 -16.21
N THR A 264 -2.44 9.32 -15.64
CA THR A 264 -2.30 8.82 -14.27
C THR A 264 -2.16 9.94 -13.23
N ALA A 265 -1.98 11.21 -13.70
CA ALA A 265 -1.75 12.33 -12.82
C ALA A 265 -2.99 12.72 -12.02
N VAL A 266 -2.84 12.83 -10.70
CA VAL A 266 -3.86 13.37 -9.80
C VAL A 266 -3.24 14.39 -8.84
N GLY A 267 -4.05 15.39 -8.42
CA GLY A 267 -3.67 16.37 -7.41
C GLY A 267 -4.89 16.82 -6.63
N THR A 268 -4.84 16.68 -5.31
CA THR A 268 -5.99 16.89 -4.43
C THR A 268 -5.60 17.67 -3.20
N VAL A 269 -6.29 18.76 -2.89
CA VAL A 269 -6.27 19.35 -1.55
C VAL A 269 -7.32 18.64 -0.71
N GLY A 270 -6.90 17.61 0.03
CA GLY A 270 -7.78 16.71 0.77
C GLY A 270 -8.09 17.14 2.20
N ARG A 271 -7.29 18.07 2.76
CA ARG A 271 -7.46 18.61 4.11
C ARG A 271 -7.45 20.13 4.08
N LEU A 272 -8.39 20.74 4.80
CA LEU A 272 -8.46 22.19 4.97
C LEU A 272 -8.93 22.53 6.39
N ALA A 273 -8.14 23.27 7.12
CA ALA A 273 -8.45 23.74 8.48
C ALA A 273 -8.42 25.27 8.51
N VAL A 274 -9.50 25.89 8.98
CA VAL A 274 -9.70 27.35 8.99
C VAL A 274 -9.74 27.87 10.42
N GLU A 275 -9.02 28.95 10.69
CA GLU A 275 -9.00 29.59 11.99
C GLU A 275 -9.40 31.09 11.85
N PRO A 276 -10.31 31.58 12.71
CA PRO A 276 -11.00 30.90 13.82
C PRO A 276 -12.26 30.12 13.41
N ASN A 277 -12.56 29.93 12.13
CA ASN A 277 -13.71 29.18 11.60
C ASN A 277 -15.07 29.69 12.15
N ALA A 278 -15.30 30.98 12.09
CA ALA A 278 -16.50 31.67 12.56
C ALA A 278 -17.11 32.53 11.45
N THR A 279 -18.46 32.45 11.26
CA THR A 279 -19.18 33.07 10.17
C THR A 279 -19.02 34.61 10.10
N ASN A 280 -18.82 35.27 11.22
CA ASN A 280 -18.73 36.73 11.36
C ASN A 280 -17.31 37.26 11.50
N VAL A 281 -16.30 36.45 11.18
CA VAL A 281 -14.87 36.79 11.29
C VAL A 281 -14.18 36.55 9.96
N VAL A 282 -13.31 37.46 9.52
CA VAL A 282 -12.38 37.23 8.40
C VAL A 282 -11.33 36.20 8.84
N PRO A 283 -11.17 35.06 8.17
CA PRO A 283 -10.21 34.05 8.58
C PRO A 283 -8.76 34.54 8.49
N GLY A 284 -8.02 34.39 9.57
CA GLY A 284 -6.61 34.82 9.66
C GLY A 284 -5.62 33.71 9.33
N ARG A 285 -6.05 32.41 9.33
CA ARG A 285 -5.16 31.30 9.01
C ARG A 285 -5.90 30.13 8.36
N VAL A 286 -5.27 29.54 7.36
CA VAL A 286 -5.73 28.27 6.74
C VAL A 286 -4.55 27.31 6.59
N GLY A 287 -4.70 26.10 7.16
CA GLY A 287 -3.79 24.97 6.93
C GLY A 287 -4.40 23.99 5.94
N MET A 288 -3.62 23.51 4.97
CA MET A 288 -4.06 22.57 3.95
C MET A 288 -3.08 21.42 3.78
N GLY A 289 -3.60 20.23 3.41
CA GLY A 289 -2.82 19.08 2.97
C GLY A 289 -3.06 18.81 1.49
N LEU A 290 -1.99 18.76 0.70
CA LEU A 290 -1.99 18.46 -0.73
C LEU A 290 -1.43 17.05 -0.96
N ASP A 291 -2.15 16.22 -1.72
CA ASP A 291 -1.72 14.92 -2.25
C ASP A 291 -1.52 15.05 -3.77
N VAL A 292 -0.36 14.60 -4.27
CA VAL A 292 -0.05 14.52 -5.70
C VAL A 292 0.48 13.14 -6.04
N ARG A 293 -0.10 12.51 -7.06
CA ARG A 293 0.33 11.18 -7.53
C ARG A 293 0.46 11.13 -9.04
N SER A 294 1.34 10.29 -9.55
CA SER A 294 1.49 9.96 -10.97
C SER A 294 2.45 8.78 -11.14
N THR A 295 2.40 8.10 -12.28
CA THR A 295 3.43 7.13 -12.69
C THR A 295 4.70 7.82 -13.20
N GLU A 296 4.66 9.15 -13.42
CA GLU A 296 5.79 9.93 -13.92
C GLU A 296 6.23 10.96 -12.87
N TYR A 297 7.44 10.79 -12.31
CA TYR A 297 7.97 11.71 -11.29
C TYR A 297 8.10 13.16 -11.78
N ALA A 298 8.37 13.34 -13.09
CA ALA A 298 8.42 14.66 -13.70
C ALA A 298 7.07 15.38 -13.64
N THR A 299 5.98 14.66 -13.86
CA THR A 299 4.60 15.17 -13.77
C THR A 299 4.27 15.58 -12.34
N MET A 300 4.60 14.73 -11.34
CA MET A 300 4.42 15.08 -9.92
C MET A 300 5.13 16.39 -9.57
N ASN A 301 6.40 16.51 -9.96
CA ASN A 301 7.18 17.73 -9.71
C ASN A 301 6.58 18.95 -10.42
N ALA A 302 6.10 18.79 -11.65
CA ALA A 302 5.47 19.90 -12.38
C ALA A 302 4.20 20.42 -11.66
N ILE A 303 3.36 19.53 -11.12
CA ILE A 303 2.17 19.91 -10.31
C ILE A 303 2.62 20.65 -9.03
N VAL A 304 3.60 20.11 -8.30
CA VAL A 304 4.14 20.74 -7.09
C VAL A 304 4.72 22.13 -7.36
N GLU A 305 5.49 22.30 -8.43
CA GLU A 305 6.04 23.62 -8.81
C GLU A 305 4.95 24.61 -9.23
N ARG A 306 3.88 24.16 -9.88
CA ARG A 306 2.71 25.00 -10.17
C ARG A 306 1.98 25.44 -8.89
N ALA A 307 1.85 24.52 -7.91
CA ALA A 307 1.30 24.84 -6.61
C ALA A 307 2.14 25.91 -5.88
N ARG A 308 3.48 25.80 -5.89
CA ARG A 308 4.38 26.83 -5.35
C ARG A 308 4.25 28.17 -6.09
N ALA A 309 4.16 28.14 -7.42
CA ALA A 309 3.98 29.35 -8.22
C ALA A 309 2.63 30.04 -7.93
N SER A 310 1.56 29.26 -7.71
CA SER A 310 0.25 29.78 -7.27
C SER A 310 0.37 30.52 -5.93
N LEU A 311 0.98 29.93 -4.93
CA LEU A 311 1.21 30.59 -3.63
C LEU A 311 2.01 31.88 -3.77
N ALA A 312 3.08 31.85 -4.57
CA ALA A 312 3.88 33.05 -4.83
C ALA A 312 3.08 34.17 -5.54
N ARG A 313 2.12 33.81 -6.42
CA ARG A 313 1.18 34.77 -7.02
C ARG A 313 0.22 35.31 -5.96
N ILE A 314 -0.42 34.43 -5.19
CA ILE A 314 -1.40 34.77 -4.17
C ILE A 314 -0.80 35.73 -3.13
N THR A 315 0.43 35.45 -2.64
CA THR A 315 1.15 36.34 -1.71
C THR A 315 1.30 37.76 -2.25
N ARG A 316 1.58 37.92 -3.56
CA ARG A 316 1.73 39.26 -4.16
C ARG A 316 0.39 40.00 -4.37
N GLU A 317 -0.70 39.26 -4.57
CA GLU A 317 -1.99 39.81 -4.95
C GLU A 317 -2.94 40.08 -3.79
N ARG A 318 -2.69 39.44 -2.61
CA ARG A 318 -3.64 39.44 -1.48
C ARG A 318 -3.05 39.86 -0.13
N ASP A 319 -1.84 40.35 -0.08
CA ASP A 319 -1.14 40.75 1.17
C ASP A 319 -1.14 39.67 2.29
N VAL A 320 -1.18 38.37 1.89
CA VAL A 320 -1.07 37.24 2.81
C VAL A 320 0.35 36.65 2.79
N THR A 321 0.74 35.96 3.86
CA THR A 321 1.95 35.14 3.88
C THR A 321 1.63 33.66 3.62
N THR A 322 2.57 32.93 3.02
CA THR A 322 2.36 31.52 2.69
C THR A 322 3.56 30.66 3.09
N GLY A 323 3.29 29.46 3.61
CA GLY A 323 4.25 28.41 3.85
C GLY A 323 3.97 27.19 2.98
N PHE A 324 5.02 26.50 2.51
CA PHE A 324 4.91 25.27 1.73
C PHE A 324 6.04 24.33 2.12
N GLU A 325 5.69 23.15 2.61
CA GLU A 325 6.61 22.07 2.94
C GLU A 325 6.20 20.80 2.18
N ARG A 326 7.16 20.13 1.52
CA ARG A 326 6.96 18.79 0.96
C ARG A 326 7.34 17.81 2.06
N SER A 327 6.34 17.29 2.76
CA SER A 327 6.52 16.45 3.95
C SER A 327 6.79 14.99 3.61
N PHE A 328 6.29 14.51 2.46
CA PHE A 328 6.48 13.14 1.98
C PHE A 328 6.71 13.13 0.47
N ASP A 329 7.64 12.29 0.01
CA ASP A 329 7.97 12.18 -1.42
C ASP A 329 8.47 10.78 -1.78
N LEU A 330 7.56 9.95 -2.28
CA LEU A 330 7.84 8.60 -2.76
C LEU A 330 7.76 8.58 -4.29
N ARG A 331 8.85 8.15 -4.93
CA ARG A 331 8.91 8.11 -6.39
C ARG A 331 8.07 6.99 -6.96
N PRO A 332 7.55 7.14 -8.22
CA PRO A 332 6.92 6.03 -8.93
C PRO A 332 7.88 4.85 -9.04
N THR A 333 7.34 3.66 -8.89
CA THR A 333 8.12 2.42 -8.93
C THR A 333 7.68 1.56 -10.11
N PRO A 334 8.45 1.53 -11.22
CA PRO A 334 8.17 0.62 -12.33
C PRO A 334 8.49 -0.81 -11.90
N MET A 335 7.62 -1.75 -12.26
CA MET A 335 7.87 -3.17 -12.06
C MET A 335 8.95 -3.66 -13.04
N SER A 336 9.78 -4.62 -12.63
CA SER A 336 10.82 -5.17 -13.51
C SER A 336 10.20 -5.87 -14.72
N GLU A 337 10.88 -5.82 -15.87
CA GLU A 337 10.40 -6.45 -17.11
C GLU A 337 10.13 -7.93 -16.90
N ARG A 338 11.06 -8.65 -16.26
CA ARG A 338 10.91 -10.07 -15.93
C ARG A 338 9.64 -10.33 -15.10
N CYS A 339 9.38 -9.52 -14.07
CA CYS A 339 8.25 -9.68 -13.17
C CYS A 339 6.92 -9.13 -13.76
N ARG A 340 6.94 -8.52 -14.94
CA ARG A 340 5.74 -8.19 -15.74
C ARG A 340 5.46 -9.24 -16.80
N GLU A 341 6.48 -9.73 -17.50
CA GLU A 341 6.33 -10.68 -18.59
C GLU A 341 5.99 -12.10 -18.10
N THR A 342 6.59 -12.54 -16.98
CA THR A 342 6.31 -13.87 -16.43
C THR A 342 4.84 -14.02 -16.02
N PRO A 343 4.21 -13.12 -15.25
CA PRO A 343 2.77 -13.17 -14.96
C PRO A 343 1.89 -13.11 -16.22
N HIS A 344 2.28 -12.31 -17.22
CA HIS A 344 1.54 -12.25 -18.50
C HIS A 344 1.54 -13.60 -19.21
N THR A 345 2.69 -14.28 -19.21
CA THR A 345 2.82 -15.64 -19.75
C THR A 345 2.01 -16.64 -18.94
N ALA A 346 2.04 -16.53 -17.60
CA ALA A 346 1.25 -17.36 -16.69
C ALA A 346 -0.26 -17.20 -16.93
N CYS A 347 -0.75 -15.97 -17.11
CA CYS A 347 -2.15 -15.70 -17.47
C CYS A 347 -2.54 -16.42 -18.76
N THR A 348 -1.71 -16.32 -19.80
CA THR A 348 -1.94 -17.00 -21.08
C THR A 348 -2.03 -18.53 -20.92
N ALA A 349 -1.14 -19.12 -20.10
CA ALA A 349 -1.12 -20.55 -19.83
C ALA A 349 -2.40 -21.06 -19.14
N VAL A 350 -3.07 -20.21 -18.35
CA VAL A 350 -4.34 -20.55 -17.68
C VAL A 350 -5.58 -20.03 -18.41
N GLY A 351 -5.40 -19.45 -19.59
CA GLY A 351 -6.51 -18.98 -20.45
C GLY A 351 -7.12 -17.64 -20.00
N ILE A 352 -6.36 -16.82 -19.29
CA ILE A 352 -6.73 -15.46 -18.84
C ILE A 352 -5.97 -14.45 -19.71
N GLU A 353 -6.67 -13.43 -20.20
CA GLU A 353 -6.03 -12.24 -20.78
C GLU A 353 -5.96 -11.16 -19.70
N PRO A 354 -4.78 -10.81 -19.19
CA PRO A 354 -4.67 -9.86 -18.09
C PRO A 354 -4.79 -8.42 -18.59
N LEU A 355 -5.24 -7.52 -17.70
CA LEU A 355 -5.17 -6.09 -17.95
C LEU A 355 -3.82 -5.52 -17.45
N ALA A 356 -3.05 -4.93 -18.37
CA ALA A 356 -1.88 -4.13 -17.97
C ALA A 356 -2.35 -2.78 -17.38
N MET A 357 -1.90 -2.45 -16.16
CA MET A 357 -2.41 -1.27 -15.45
C MET A 357 -1.36 -0.70 -14.49
N HIS A 358 -1.59 0.51 -14.01
CA HIS A 358 -0.81 1.07 -12.88
C HIS A 358 -1.57 0.85 -11.56
N SER A 359 -0.84 0.86 -10.45
CA SER A 359 -1.43 0.99 -9.12
C SER A 359 -1.56 2.45 -8.73
N GLY A 360 -2.72 2.86 -8.23
CA GLY A 360 -2.93 4.17 -7.62
C GLY A 360 -2.60 4.21 -6.11
N ALA A 361 -2.43 3.05 -5.49
CA ALA A 361 -2.07 2.89 -4.08
C ALA A 361 -0.60 2.46 -3.93
N ALA A 362 0.00 2.76 -2.78
CA ALA A 362 1.28 2.21 -2.37
C ALA A 362 1.12 0.73 -1.97
N HIS A 363 2.20 -0.04 -2.10
CA HIS A 363 2.27 -1.45 -1.70
C HIS A 363 3.69 -1.77 -1.23
N ASP A 364 3.86 -2.82 -0.43
CA ASP A 364 5.16 -3.30 0.03
C ASP A 364 6.16 -3.52 -1.12
N THR A 365 5.65 -3.93 -2.28
CA THR A 365 6.43 -4.06 -3.53
C THR A 365 7.23 -2.80 -3.89
N MET A 366 6.80 -1.59 -3.50
CA MET A 366 7.54 -0.35 -3.81
C MET A 366 8.94 -0.35 -3.21
N TYR A 367 9.06 -0.72 -1.94
CA TYR A 367 10.37 -0.79 -1.29
C TYR A 367 11.15 -2.03 -1.73
N VAL A 368 10.49 -3.18 -1.85
CA VAL A 368 11.16 -4.41 -2.31
C VAL A 368 11.77 -4.24 -3.70
N ALA A 369 11.13 -3.49 -4.60
CA ALA A 369 11.63 -3.19 -5.95
C ALA A 369 12.95 -2.39 -5.95
N SER A 370 13.31 -1.73 -4.85
CA SER A 370 14.63 -1.08 -4.73
C SER A 370 15.77 -2.07 -4.47
N ALA A 371 15.43 -3.29 -4.04
CA ALA A 371 16.39 -4.30 -3.60
C ALA A 371 16.50 -5.51 -4.55
N THR A 372 15.42 -5.88 -5.24
CA THR A 372 15.34 -7.03 -6.15
C THR A 372 14.34 -6.80 -7.28
N ASP A 373 14.33 -7.69 -8.29
CA ASP A 373 13.28 -7.71 -9.31
C ASP A 373 11.92 -7.91 -8.66
N ALA A 374 10.97 -7.00 -8.92
CA ALA A 374 9.66 -7.03 -8.28
C ALA A 374 8.50 -6.84 -9.26
N GLY A 375 7.36 -7.46 -8.94
CA GLY A 375 6.11 -7.34 -9.66
C GLY A 375 4.91 -7.38 -8.73
N LEU A 376 3.79 -6.85 -9.24
CA LEU A 376 2.53 -6.76 -8.51
C LEU A 376 1.38 -7.20 -9.41
N LEU A 377 0.50 -8.04 -8.86
CA LEU A 377 -0.72 -8.53 -9.49
C LEU A 377 -1.94 -8.02 -8.72
N PHE A 378 -3.03 -7.79 -9.45
CA PHE A 378 -4.30 -7.42 -8.85
C PHE A 378 -5.40 -8.43 -9.12
N ALA A 379 -6.27 -8.63 -8.11
CA ALA A 379 -7.60 -9.20 -8.24
C ALA A 379 -8.65 -8.08 -8.18
N PRO A 380 -9.83 -8.22 -8.84
CA PRO A 380 -10.84 -7.18 -8.89
C PRO A 380 -11.36 -6.77 -7.50
N SER A 381 -11.66 -5.48 -7.33
CA SER A 381 -12.39 -4.94 -6.18
C SER A 381 -13.79 -4.54 -6.62
N ARG A 382 -14.83 -5.13 -6.02
CA ARG A 382 -16.22 -4.81 -6.33
C ARG A 382 -16.53 -3.34 -6.01
N ASP A 383 -17.10 -2.62 -6.97
CA ASP A 383 -17.37 -1.17 -6.88
C ASP A 383 -16.11 -0.34 -6.55
N GLY A 384 -14.91 -0.87 -6.74
CA GLY A 384 -13.66 -0.23 -6.34
C GLY A 384 -13.51 -0.01 -4.82
N ALA A 385 -14.31 -0.67 -4.00
CA ALA A 385 -14.32 -0.45 -2.56
C ALA A 385 -13.08 -1.04 -1.90
N SER A 386 -12.36 -0.22 -1.12
CA SER A 386 -11.27 -0.61 -0.24
C SER A 386 -11.33 0.15 1.08
N HIS A 387 -10.51 -0.23 2.07
CA HIS A 387 -10.43 0.38 3.40
C HIS A 387 -11.80 0.51 4.10
N SER A 388 -12.70 -0.42 3.83
CA SER A 388 -14.03 -0.42 4.40
C SER A 388 -14.63 -1.83 4.47
N PRO A 389 -15.65 -2.07 5.34
CA PRO A 389 -16.33 -3.37 5.38
C PRO A 389 -17.04 -3.76 4.09
N ARG A 390 -17.25 -2.83 3.15
CA ARG A 390 -17.86 -3.09 1.84
C ARG A 390 -16.88 -3.70 0.83
N GLU A 391 -15.59 -3.70 1.12
CA GLU A 391 -14.57 -4.33 0.31
C GLU A 391 -14.94 -5.78 0.01
N TRP A 392 -14.89 -6.13 -1.28
CA TRP A 392 -15.20 -7.47 -1.71
C TRP A 392 -14.48 -7.84 -3.01
N THR A 393 -13.97 -9.06 -3.03
CA THR A 393 -13.43 -9.73 -4.22
C THR A 393 -14.14 -11.07 -4.35
N ASP A 394 -14.62 -11.41 -5.55
CA ASP A 394 -15.29 -12.67 -5.74
C ASP A 394 -14.32 -13.85 -5.62
N TRP A 395 -14.75 -14.93 -4.93
CA TRP A 395 -13.88 -16.07 -4.63
C TRP A 395 -13.35 -16.76 -5.90
N ALA A 396 -14.09 -16.66 -7.01
CA ALA A 396 -13.62 -17.15 -8.31
C ALA A 396 -12.42 -16.34 -8.81
N ASP A 397 -12.45 -15.01 -8.64
CA ASP A 397 -11.37 -14.11 -9.04
C ASP A 397 -10.16 -14.26 -8.10
N CYS A 398 -10.38 -14.40 -6.79
CA CYS A 398 -9.33 -14.76 -5.83
C CYS A 398 -8.60 -16.04 -6.26
N THR A 399 -9.36 -17.08 -6.64
CA THR A 399 -8.81 -18.37 -7.10
C THR A 399 -8.07 -18.24 -8.43
N ALA A 400 -8.62 -17.47 -9.38
CA ALA A 400 -8.00 -17.23 -10.68
C ALA A 400 -6.67 -16.47 -10.54
N ALA A 401 -6.66 -15.39 -9.74
CA ALA A 401 -5.46 -14.61 -9.48
C ALA A 401 -4.39 -15.44 -8.74
N THR A 402 -4.80 -16.26 -7.76
CA THR A 402 -3.89 -17.17 -7.05
C THR A 402 -3.30 -18.23 -7.98
N ARG A 403 -4.07 -18.72 -8.97
CA ARG A 403 -3.53 -19.64 -9.99
C ARG A 403 -2.46 -18.97 -10.85
N VAL A 404 -2.69 -17.73 -11.27
CA VAL A 404 -1.67 -16.94 -12.00
C VAL A 404 -0.44 -16.72 -11.14
N LEU A 405 -0.61 -16.37 -9.85
CA LEU A 405 0.50 -16.24 -8.91
C LEU A 405 1.31 -17.55 -8.79
N ALA A 406 0.63 -18.70 -8.66
CA ALA A 406 1.28 -20.01 -8.56
C ALA A 406 2.11 -20.37 -9.81
N GLU A 407 1.55 -20.16 -11.02
CA GLU A 407 2.27 -20.33 -12.28
C GLU A 407 3.46 -19.38 -12.41
N THR A 408 3.29 -18.14 -11.96
CA THR A 408 4.36 -17.11 -11.96
C THR A 408 5.51 -17.49 -11.04
N VAL A 409 5.19 -17.86 -9.80
CA VAL A 409 6.20 -18.27 -8.79
C VAL A 409 6.93 -19.53 -9.25
N ALA A 410 6.21 -20.51 -9.83
CA ALA A 410 6.81 -21.70 -10.39
C ALA A 410 7.79 -21.37 -11.52
N ALA A 411 7.38 -20.52 -12.47
CA ALA A 411 8.23 -20.13 -13.60
C ALA A 411 9.46 -19.31 -13.17
N LEU A 412 9.34 -18.46 -12.15
CA LEU A 412 10.47 -17.70 -11.63
C LEU A 412 11.45 -18.58 -10.82
N SER A 413 10.96 -19.69 -10.25
CA SER A 413 11.77 -20.57 -9.40
C SER A 413 12.49 -21.69 -10.17
N THR A 414 12.20 -21.89 -11.45
CA THR A 414 12.89 -22.83 -12.34
C THR A 414 14.00 -22.14 -13.13
#